data_86138cf865b3d657c314bb1ddbb8e8d6
#
_entry.id   86138cf865b3d657c314bb1ddbb8e8d6
#
_cell.length_a   1.000
_cell.length_b   1.000
_cell.length_c   1.000
_cell.angle_alpha   90.00
_cell.angle_beta   90.00
_cell.angle_gamma   90.00
#
_symmetry.space_group_name_H-M   'P 1'
#
loop_
_entity.id
_entity.type
_entity.pdbx_description
1 polymer ?
#
loop_
_entity_poly.entity_id
_entity_poly.type
_entity_poly.pdbx_seq_one_letter_code
_entity_poly.pdbx_strand_id
1 'polypeptide(L)'
;KLEEQRNKSLAPMVAANTPEEFAQLTERGVRRLMDFLSEKEIMPIKPNMEPALREHMGKFIPEDKRNFFYIGMHYDPVPLYSHFYHWFDLAQMRDEPHESPIRRGPLLYNIFENKNEGIATGVEEMFMHAGLYDDSPRSREIVWILLAQRAARGLGSLYAHANEMTMAEAG
;
A
#
# COMPACT_ATOMS: atom_id res chain seq x y z
N LYS A 1 20.95 0.81 -2.14
CA LYS A 1 20.52 2.02 -2.90
C LYS A 1 19.08 2.45 -2.58
N LEU A 2 18.08 1.54 -2.65
CA LEU A 2 16.68 1.91 -2.33
C LEU A 2 16.50 2.31 -0.86
N GLU A 3 17.10 1.59 0.08
CA GLU A 3 17.08 1.95 1.50
C GLU A 3 17.71 3.33 1.75
N GLU A 4 18.82 3.63 1.09
CA GLU A 4 19.46 4.94 1.18
C GLU A 4 18.54 6.06 0.66
N GLN A 5 17.87 5.85 -0.48
CA GLN A 5 16.91 6.82 -1.01
C GLN A 5 15.73 7.00 -0.09
N ARG A 6 15.15 5.91 0.43
CA ARG A 6 14.09 5.97 1.43
C ARG A 6 14.53 6.80 2.65
N ASN A 7 15.69 6.53 3.20
CA ASN A 7 16.18 7.24 4.37
C ASN A 7 16.41 8.74 4.09
N LYS A 8 16.88 9.11 2.90
CA LYS A 8 16.98 10.52 2.47
C LYS A 8 15.60 11.19 2.38
N SER A 9 14.61 10.50 1.84
CA SER A 9 13.25 11.03 1.75
C SER A 9 12.58 11.19 3.12
N LEU A 10 12.88 10.29 4.06
CA LEU A 10 12.35 10.32 5.42
C LEU A 10 13.05 11.31 6.35
N ALA A 11 14.31 11.65 6.09
CA ALA A 11 15.13 12.48 6.98
C ALA A 11 14.50 13.82 7.42
N PRO A 12 13.74 14.56 6.58
CA PRO A 12 13.07 15.79 7.00
C PRO A 12 11.72 15.55 7.70
N MET A 13 11.25 14.31 7.81
CA MET A 13 9.97 13.95 8.41
C MET A 13 10.15 13.52 9.88
N VAL A 14 9.06 13.50 10.63
CA VAL A 14 9.05 13.08 12.04
C VAL A 14 8.37 11.71 12.13
N ALA A 15 9.08 10.73 12.67
CA ALA A 15 8.55 9.39 12.89
C ALA A 15 7.65 9.34 14.13
N ALA A 16 6.63 8.49 14.07
CA ALA A 16 5.91 8.06 15.27
C ALA A 16 6.75 7.02 16.03
N ASN A 17 7.17 7.36 17.24
CA ASN A 17 8.09 6.54 18.05
C ASN A 17 7.42 5.88 19.25
N THR A 18 6.16 6.18 19.50
CA THR A 18 5.33 5.53 20.53
C THR A 18 4.06 4.92 19.92
N PRO A 19 3.43 3.95 20.61
CA PRO A 19 2.13 3.41 20.17
C PRO A 19 1.06 4.49 20.00
N GLU A 20 1.04 5.48 20.88
CA GLU A 20 0.07 6.58 20.86
C GLU A 20 0.28 7.50 19.66
N GLU A 21 1.53 7.87 19.38
CA GLU A 21 1.89 8.66 18.19
C GLU A 21 1.55 7.90 16.90
N PHE A 22 1.83 6.61 16.88
CA PHE A 22 1.50 5.77 15.73
C PHE A 22 -0.02 5.65 15.53
N ALA A 23 -0.80 5.47 16.59
CA ALA A 23 -2.25 5.45 16.50
C ALA A 23 -2.82 6.78 15.95
N GLN A 24 -2.28 7.91 16.39
CA GLN A 24 -2.68 9.22 15.88
C GLN A 24 -2.27 9.42 14.42
N LEU A 25 -1.07 8.95 14.04
CA LEU A 25 -0.58 9.04 12.67
C LEU A 25 -1.45 8.21 11.71
N THR A 26 -1.76 6.98 12.07
CA THR A 26 -2.59 6.07 11.27
C THR A 26 -4.03 6.57 11.15
N GLU A 27 -4.60 7.11 12.22
CA GLU A 27 -5.93 7.73 12.20
C GLU A 27 -5.99 8.93 11.23
N ARG A 28 -4.98 9.80 11.24
CA ARG A 28 -4.88 10.90 10.26
C ARG A 28 -4.73 10.36 8.83
N GLY A 29 -3.96 9.29 8.65
CA GLY A 29 -3.77 8.66 7.35
C GLY A 29 -5.06 8.08 6.76
N VAL A 30 -5.86 7.39 7.58
CA VAL A 30 -7.18 6.89 7.17
C VAL A 30 -8.08 8.03 6.73
N ARG A 31 -8.22 9.06 7.56
CA ARG A 31 -9.06 10.23 7.23
C ARG A 31 -8.61 10.86 5.93
N ARG A 32 -7.32 11.14 5.79
CA ARG A 32 -6.76 11.76 4.57
C ARG A 32 -7.11 10.96 3.32
N LEU A 33 -6.96 9.64 3.35
CA LEU A 33 -7.32 8.81 2.20
C LEU A 33 -8.82 8.82 1.92
N MET A 34 -9.66 8.68 2.95
CA MET A 34 -11.12 8.68 2.77
C MET A 34 -11.63 10.04 2.27
N ASP A 35 -11.14 11.14 2.83
CA ASP A 35 -11.47 12.49 2.39
C ASP A 35 -11.07 12.72 0.93
N PHE A 36 -9.84 12.31 0.56
CA PHE A 36 -9.35 12.39 -0.83
C PHE A 36 -10.24 11.63 -1.81
N LEU A 37 -10.61 10.38 -1.49
CA LEU A 37 -11.46 9.57 -2.34
C LEU A 37 -12.84 10.22 -2.54
N SER A 38 -13.39 10.81 -1.48
CA SER A 38 -14.66 11.51 -1.49
C SER A 38 -14.60 12.81 -2.27
N GLU A 39 -13.61 13.67 -1.99
CA GLU A 39 -13.45 14.98 -2.63
C GLU A 39 -13.16 14.88 -4.14
N LYS A 40 -12.39 13.89 -4.54
CA LYS A 40 -12.03 13.67 -5.95
C LYS A 40 -13.06 12.85 -6.72
N GLU A 41 -14.09 12.35 -6.06
CA GLU A 41 -15.12 11.49 -6.68
C GLU A 41 -14.53 10.34 -7.49
N ILE A 42 -13.36 9.80 -7.05
CA ILE A 42 -12.65 8.74 -7.76
C ILE A 42 -13.49 7.47 -7.82
N MET A 43 -14.25 7.22 -6.76
CA MET A 43 -15.14 6.06 -6.65
C MET A 43 -16.26 6.34 -5.65
N PRO A 44 -17.42 5.67 -5.78
CA PRO A 44 -18.46 5.74 -4.77
C PRO A 44 -17.94 5.21 -3.43
N ILE A 45 -17.99 6.02 -2.39
CA ILE A 45 -17.63 5.60 -1.04
C ILE A 45 -18.77 4.77 -0.44
N LYS A 46 -18.46 3.52 -0.12
CA LYS A 46 -19.40 2.58 0.51
C LYS A 46 -19.15 2.46 2.01
N PRO A 47 -20.16 2.13 2.82
CA PRO A 47 -20.04 2.04 4.27
C PRO A 47 -19.01 1.00 4.77
N ASN A 48 -18.69 0.00 3.95
CA ASN A 48 -17.74 -1.07 4.28
C ASN A 48 -16.27 -0.74 3.99
N MET A 49 -15.97 0.35 3.27
CA MET A 49 -14.60 0.68 2.84
C MET A 49 -13.71 1.15 4.00
N GLU A 50 -14.16 2.14 4.77
CA GLU A 50 -13.40 2.62 5.91
C GLU A 50 -13.17 1.55 6.99
N PRO A 51 -14.17 0.75 7.40
CA PRO A 51 -13.94 -0.40 8.28
C PRO A 51 -12.90 -1.39 7.73
N ALA A 52 -12.96 -1.73 6.44
CA ALA A 52 -11.98 -2.62 5.80
C ALA A 52 -10.56 -2.05 5.85
N LEU A 53 -10.38 -0.75 5.61
CA LEU A 53 -9.08 -0.09 5.76
C LEU A 53 -8.60 -0.11 7.21
N ARG A 54 -9.48 0.15 8.17
CA ARG A 54 -9.16 0.16 9.60
C ARG A 54 -8.71 -1.20 10.13
N GLU A 55 -9.25 -2.29 9.63
CA GLU A 55 -8.78 -3.65 9.95
C GLU A 55 -7.32 -3.89 9.57
N HIS A 56 -6.79 -3.09 8.62
CA HIS A 56 -5.45 -3.26 8.02
C HIS A 56 -4.52 -2.05 8.24
N MET A 57 -4.85 -1.18 9.18
CA MET A 57 -4.03 0.02 9.50
C MET A 57 -2.60 -0.30 9.94
N GLY A 58 -2.33 -1.55 10.27
CA GLY A 58 -1.06 -1.94 10.87
C GLY A 58 -1.02 -1.69 12.38
N LYS A 59 0.12 -1.99 12.98
CA LYS A 59 0.38 -1.81 14.41
C LYS A 59 1.74 -1.16 14.62
N PHE A 60 1.90 -0.51 15.76
CA PHE A 60 3.21 0.00 16.17
C PHE A 60 4.26 -1.12 16.22
N ILE A 61 5.42 -0.87 15.64
CA ILE A 61 6.58 -1.75 15.68
C ILE A 61 7.77 -0.95 16.20
N PRO A 62 8.49 -1.43 17.24
CA PRO A 62 9.74 -0.83 17.69
C PRO A 62 10.75 -0.65 16.55
N GLU A 63 11.55 0.40 16.60
CA GLU A 63 12.43 0.82 15.51
C GLU A 63 13.38 -0.30 15.05
N ASP A 64 13.97 -1.02 15.99
CA ASP A 64 14.88 -2.14 15.74
C ASP A 64 14.25 -3.36 15.06
N LYS A 65 12.91 -3.41 14.97
CA LYS A 65 12.13 -4.52 14.38
C LYS A 65 11.39 -4.13 13.11
N ARG A 66 11.54 -2.86 12.64
CA ARG A 66 10.85 -2.38 11.44
C ARG A 66 11.50 -2.93 10.18
N ASN A 67 10.71 -3.56 9.32
CA ASN A 67 11.12 -3.88 7.96
C ASN A 67 11.05 -2.65 7.04
N PHE A 68 11.41 -2.83 5.78
CA PHE A 68 11.44 -1.77 4.77
C PHE A 68 10.15 -0.94 4.71
N PHE A 69 8.99 -1.60 4.73
CA PHE A 69 7.66 -0.96 4.65
C PHE A 69 7.29 -0.27 5.96
N TYR A 70 7.51 -0.94 7.09
CA TYR A 70 7.17 -0.39 8.40
C TYR A 70 8.01 0.82 8.78
N ILE A 71 9.25 0.94 8.29
CA ILE A 71 10.02 2.16 8.46
C ILE A 71 9.25 3.33 7.85
N GLY A 72 8.88 3.26 6.56
CA GLY A 72 8.11 4.32 5.90
C GLY A 72 6.77 4.61 6.58
N MET A 73 6.07 3.56 6.99
CA MET A 73 4.75 3.65 7.62
C MET A 73 4.73 4.43 8.95
N HIS A 74 5.85 4.46 9.69
CA HIS A 74 5.97 5.25 10.91
C HIS A 74 6.19 6.75 10.65
N TYR A 75 6.46 7.14 9.42
CA TYR A 75 6.55 8.55 9.00
C TYR A 75 5.27 9.01 8.27
N ASP A 76 4.80 8.24 7.31
CA ASP A 76 3.52 8.45 6.63
C ASP A 76 2.92 7.10 6.19
N PRO A 77 1.76 6.70 6.71
CA PRO A 77 1.11 5.45 6.34
C PRO A 77 0.35 5.53 5.01
N VAL A 78 0.04 6.73 4.50
CA VAL A 78 -0.84 6.91 3.33
C VAL A 78 -0.30 6.22 2.07
N PRO A 79 1.01 6.21 1.77
CA PRO A 79 1.54 5.44 0.64
C PRO A 79 1.19 3.94 0.69
N LEU A 80 1.18 3.34 1.88
CA LEU A 80 0.76 1.94 2.05
C LEU A 80 -0.77 1.80 2.07
N TYR A 81 -1.50 2.76 2.62
CA TYR A 81 -2.96 2.73 2.63
C TYR A 81 -3.56 2.86 1.24
N SER A 82 -2.92 3.57 0.33
CA SER A 82 -3.35 3.59 -1.07
C SER A 82 -3.22 2.22 -1.74
N HIS A 83 -2.25 1.40 -1.34
CA HIS A 83 -2.15 0.00 -1.75
C HIS A 83 -3.29 -0.87 -1.19
N PHE A 84 -3.83 -0.57 -0.04
CA PHE A 84 -4.91 -1.33 0.60
C PHE A 84 -6.27 -1.18 -0.11
N TYR A 85 -6.31 -0.53 -1.26
CA TYR A 85 -7.50 -0.49 -2.11
C TYR A 85 -8.10 -1.89 -2.37
N HIS A 86 -7.28 -2.92 -2.49
CA HIS A 86 -7.77 -4.29 -2.66
C HIS A 86 -8.60 -4.81 -1.47
N TRP A 87 -8.43 -4.26 -0.26
CA TRP A 87 -9.27 -4.58 0.89
C TRP A 87 -10.71 -4.09 0.69
N PHE A 88 -10.89 -2.99 -0.02
CA PHE A 88 -12.21 -2.52 -0.43
C PHE A 88 -12.88 -3.50 -1.39
N ASP A 89 -12.14 -4.08 -2.32
CA ASP A 89 -12.63 -5.09 -3.25
C ASP A 89 -13.05 -6.38 -2.51
N LEU A 90 -12.25 -6.82 -1.52
CA LEU A 90 -12.60 -7.95 -0.65
C LEU A 90 -13.85 -7.70 0.20
N ALA A 91 -13.95 -6.54 0.80
CA ALA A 91 -15.13 -6.14 1.56
C ALA A 91 -16.37 -6.07 0.65
N GLN A 92 -16.23 -5.53 -0.55
CA GLN A 92 -17.27 -5.51 -1.56
C GLN A 92 -17.74 -6.93 -1.95
N MET A 93 -16.81 -7.87 -2.16
CA MET A 93 -17.15 -9.26 -2.48
C MET A 93 -17.89 -9.97 -1.34
N ARG A 94 -17.54 -9.65 -0.10
CA ARG A 94 -18.20 -10.20 1.08
C ARG A 94 -19.62 -9.68 1.24
N ASP A 95 -19.82 -8.38 1.09
CA ASP A 95 -21.06 -7.70 1.45
C ASP A 95 -22.04 -7.61 0.27
N GLU A 96 -21.52 -7.54 -0.95
CA GLU A 96 -22.29 -7.44 -2.20
C GLU A 96 -21.71 -8.42 -3.26
N PRO A 97 -21.79 -9.73 -3.05
CA PRO A 97 -21.17 -10.71 -3.95
C PRO A 97 -21.74 -10.62 -5.36
N HIS A 98 -20.85 -10.59 -6.35
CA HIS A 98 -21.23 -10.55 -7.75
C HIS A 98 -21.95 -11.86 -8.17
N GLU A 99 -22.88 -11.79 -9.11
CA GLU A 99 -23.61 -12.96 -9.63
C GLU A 99 -22.65 -14.01 -10.22
N SER A 100 -21.64 -13.57 -10.97
CA SER A 100 -20.65 -14.47 -11.55
C SER A 100 -19.75 -15.09 -10.46
N PRO A 101 -19.66 -16.43 -10.42
CA PRO A 101 -18.79 -17.12 -9.44
C PRO A 101 -17.31 -16.77 -9.61
N ILE A 102 -16.88 -16.33 -10.79
CA ILE A 102 -15.49 -15.90 -11.07
C ILE A 102 -15.16 -14.57 -10.38
N ARG A 103 -16.17 -13.71 -10.18
CA ARG A 103 -15.97 -12.35 -9.62
C ARG A 103 -16.32 -12.22 -8.14
N ARG A 104 -16.97 -13.22 -7.56
CA ARG A 104 -17.47 -13.13 -6.16
C ARG A 104 -16.54 -13.71 -5.10
N GLY A 105 -15.37 -14.21 -5.50
CA GLY A 105 -14.42 -14.78 -4.55
C GLY A 105 -13.11 -15.18 -5.19
N PRO A 106 -12.08 -15.46 -4.38
CA PRO A 106 -10.80 -15.93 -4.86
C PRO A 106 -10.94 -17.33 -5.50
N LEU A 107 -10.29 -17.51 -6.63
CA LEU A 107 -10.25 -18.78 -7.36
C LEU A 107 -8.86 -19.41 -7.27
N LEU A 108 -8.83 -20.75 -7.40
CA LEU A 108 -7.62 -21.56 -7.30
C LEU A 108 -6.49 -21.16 -8.26
N TYR A 109 -6.81 -20.58 -9.42
CA TYR A 109 -5.86 -20.21 -10.47
C TYR A 109 -5.58 -18.70 -10.58
N ASN A 110 -5.71 -17.98 -9.48
CA ASN A 110 -5.05 -16.70 -9.26
C ASN A 110 -5.47 -15.51 -10.15
N ILE A 111 -6.55 -15.61 -10.92
CA ILE A 111 -7.11 -14.46 -11.67
C ILE A 111 -7.49 -13.33 -10.71
N PHE A 112 -8.04 -13.71 -9.56
CA PHE A 112 -8.37 -12.80 -8.48
C PHE A 112 -7.15 -12.05 -7.95
N GLU A 113 -6.07 -12.77 -7.61
CA GLU A 113 -4.85 -12.20 -7.06
C GLU A 113 -4.18 -11.24 -8.07
N ASN A 114 -4.09 -11.61 -9.35
CA ASN A 114 -3.53 -10.74 -10.38
C ASN A 114 -4.33 -9.45 -10.53
N LYS A 115 -5.66 -9.52 -10.54
CA LYS A 115 -6.53 -8.34 -10.56
C LYS A 115 -6.33 -7.52 -9.30
N ASN A 116 -6.38 -8.15 -8.15
CA ASN A 116 -6.44 -7.51 -6.85
C ASN A 116 -5.13 -6.80 -6.54
N GLU A 117 -3.99 -7.50 -6.62
CA GLU A 117 -2.67 -6.94 -6.39
C GLU A 117 -2.23 -5.97 -7.50
N GLY A 118 -2.63 -6.26 -8.75
CA GLY A 118 -2.37 -5.39 -9.88
C GLY A 118 -3.09 -4.05 -9.75
N ILE A 119 -4.37 -4.05 -9.36
CA ILE A 119 -5.11 -2.82 -9.09
C ILE A 119 -4.52 -2.10 -7.88
N ALA A 120 -4.24 -2.79 -6.78
CA ALA A 120 -3.66 -2.19 -5.58
C ALA A 120 -2.35 -1.45 -5.89
N THR A 121 -1.50 -2.02 -6.74
CA THR A 121 -0.26 -1.37 -7.18
C THR A 121 -0.54 -0.20 -8.13
N GLY A 122 -1.46 -0.36 -9.07
CA GLY A 122 -1.81 0.70 -10.03
C GLY A 122 -2.46 1.92 -9.39
N VAL A 123 -3.30 1.73 -8.37
CA VAL A 123 -3.96 2.86 -7.68
C VAL A 123 -2.99 3.68 -6.83
N GLU A 124 -1.87 3.14 -6.36
CA GLU A 124 -0.85 3.94 -5.68
C GLU A 124 -0.34 5.07 -6.59
N GLU A 125 0.00 4.73 -7.84
CA GLU A 125 0.45 5.70 -8.83
C GLU A 125 -0.70 6.61 -9.29
N MET A 126 -1.87 6.05 -9.53
CA MET A 126 -3.06 6.81 -9.93
C MET A 126 -3.44 7.86 -8.89
N PHE A 127 -3.46 7.54 -7.61
CA PHE A 127 -3.78 8.48 -6.55
C PHE A 127 -2.70 9.56 -6.39
N MET A 128 -1.44 9.20 -6.60
CA MET A 128 -0.34 10.15 -6.64
C MET A 128 -0.54 11.19 -7.76
N HIS A 129 -0.91 10.74 -8.95
CA HIS A 129 -1.20 11.66 -10.07
C HIS A 129 -2.51 12.44 -9.91
N ALA A 130 -3.46 11.90 -9.14
CA ALA A 130 -4.70 12.60 -8.78
C ALA A 130 -4.53 13.64 -7.67
N GLY A 131 -3.31 13.78 -7.10
CA GLY A 131 -2.97 14.83 -6.15
C GLY A 131 -3.01 14.43 -4.68
N LEU A 132 -3.07 13.13 -4.34
CA LEU A 132 -3.09 12.68 -2.93
C LEU A 132 -1.89 13.21 -2.12
N TYR A 133 -0.77 13.50 -2.77
CA TYR A 133 0.48 13.92 -2.14
C TYR A 133 0.95 15.33 -2.56
N ASP A 134 0.05 16.19 -3.08
CA ASP A 134 0.45 17.52 -3.55
C ASP A 134 0.97 18.41 -2.41
N ASP A 135 0.47 18.21 -1.21
CA ASP A 135 0.92 18.86 0.03
C ASP A 135 2.06 18.12 0.72
N SER A 136 2.48 16.97 0.22
CA SER A 136 3.41 16.03 0.87
C SER A 136 4.40 15.42 -0.12
N PRO A 137 5.33 16.22 -0.69
CA PRO A 137 6.24 15.74 -1.74
C PRO A 137 7.11 14.54 -1.31
N ARG A 138 7.42 14.42 -0.02
CA ARG A 138 8.19 13.27 0.51
C ARG A 138 7.40 11.96 0.46
N SER A 139 6.10 12.01 0.73
CA SER A 139 5.22 10.85 0.57
C SER A 139 5.15 10.39 -0.88
N ARG A 140 5.15 11.32 -1.83
CA ARG A 140 5.25 11.04 -3.26
C ARG A 140 6.55 10.31 -3.63
N GLU A 141 7.68 10.73 -3.08
CA GLU A 141 8.96 10.03 -3.26
C GLU A 141 8.91 8.61 -2.72
N ILE A 142 8.25 8.39 -1.58
CA ILE A 142 8.08 7.05 -0.98
C ILE A 142 7.29 6.14 -1.91
N VAL A 143 6.22 6.60 -2.55
CA VAL A 143 5.47 5.81 -3.54
C VAL A 143 6.40 5.31 -4.65
N TRP A 144 7.22 6.17 -5.24
CA TRP A 144 8.18 5.77 -6.27
C TRP A 144 9.21 4.76 -5.77
N ILE A 145 9.67 4.90 -4.53
CA ILE A 145 10.62 3.96 -3.92
C ILE A 145 9.96 2.59 -3.71
N LEU A 146 8.70 2.55 -3.28
CA LEU A 146 7.93 1.31 -3.11
C LEU A 146 7.68 0.62 -4.46
N LEU A 147 7.33 1.37 -5.51
CA LEU A 147 7.17 0.84 -6.86
C LEU A 147 8.48 0.27 -7.41
N ALA A 148 9.59 0.99 -7.25
CA ALA A 148 10.92 0.52 -7.64
C ALA A 148 11.33 -0.76 -6.90
N GLN A 149 11.03 -0.87 -5.61
CA GLN A 149 11.30 -2.07 -4.81
C GLN A 149 10.47 -3.27 -5.31
N ARG A 150 9.20 -3.07 -5.65
CA ARG A 150 8.36 -4.13 -6.22
C ARG A 150 8.87 -4.59 -7.58
N ALA A 151 9.25 -3.65 -8.45
CA ALA A 151 9.82 -3.96 -9.76
C ALA A 151 11.12 -4.77 -9.65
N ALA A 152 12.04 -4.38 -8.76
CA ALA A 152 13.28 -5.10 -8.50
C ALA A 152 13.01 -6.52 -7.99
N ARG A 153 12.08 -6.67 -7.04
CA ARG A 153 11.67 -7.98 -6.50
C ARG A 153 11.01 -8.85 -7.59
N GLY A 154 10.19 -8.25 -8.43
CA GLY A 154 9.55 -8.95 -9.56
C GLY A 154 10.58 -9.49 -10.56
N LEU A 155 11.58 -8.70 -10.91
CA LEU A 155 12.68 -9.13 -11.79
C LEU A 155 13.52 -10.25 -11.16
N GLY A 156 13.92 -10.11 -9.90
CA GLY A 156 14.65 -11.16 -9.17
C GLY A 156 13.87 -12.48 -9.14
N SER A 157 12.56 -12.40 -8.85
CA SER A 157 11.68 -13.58 -8.87
C SER A 157 11.61 -14.20 -10.27
N LEU A 158 11.43 -13.40 -11.31
CA LEU A 158 11.36 -13.89 -12.70
C LEU A 158 12.63 -14.63 -13.10
N TYR A 159 13.79 -14.03 -12.90
CA TYR A 159 15.08 -14.62 -13.27
C TYR A 159 15.42 -15.85 -12.44
N ALA A 160 15.08 -15.87 -11.15
CA ALA A 160 15.25 -17.07 -10.31
C ALA A 160 14.39 -18.24 -10.81
N HIS A 161 13.13 -17.99 -11.18
CA HIS A 161 12.24 -19.02 -11.73
C HIS A 161 12.63 -19.46 -13.15
N ALA A 162 13.25 -18.60 -13.93
CA ALA A 162 13.82 -18.93 -15.23
C ALA A 162 15.16 -19.70 -15.15
N ASN A 163 15.71 -19.91 -13.96
CA ASN A 163 17.04 -20.47 -13.70
C ASN A 163 18.19 -19.64 -14.31
N GLU A 164 17.99 -18.34 -14.47
CA GLU A 164 18.99 -17.38 -14.95
C GLU A 164 19.71 -16.67 -13.80
N MET A 165 19.24 -16.86 -12.57
CA MET A 165 19.77 -16.25 -11.35
C MET A 165 19.56 -17.22 -10.18
N THR A 166 20.53 -17.32 -9.29
CA THR A 166 20.38 -18.06 -8.03
C THR A 166 19.53 -17.28 -7.02
N MET A 167 18.96 -17.96 -6.03
CA MET A 167 18.25 -17.30 -4.94
C MET A 167 19.13 -16.33 -4.16
N ALA A 168 20.43 -16.61 -4.04
CA ALA A 168 21.38 -15.72 -3.36
C ALA A 168 21.67 -14.44 -4.17
N GLU A 169 21.64 -14.52 -5.50
CA GLU A 169 21.79 -13.34 -6.38
C GLU A 169 20.50 -12.51 -6.46
N ALA A 170 19.34 -13.15 -6.27
CA ALA A 170 18.03 -12.49 -6.31
C ALA A 170 17.69 -11.74 -5.01
N GLY A 171 18.29 -12.09 -3.88
CA GLY A 171 18.08 -11.48 -2.56
C GLY A 171 19.10 -10.42 -2.26
#